data_b0a36e9601b55ba100bf082127559f89
#
_entry.id   b0a36e9601b55ba100bf082127559f89
#
_cell.length_a   1.000
_cell.length_b   1.000
_cell.length_c   1.000
_cell.angle_alpha   90.00
_cell.angle_beta   90.00
_cell.angle_gamma   90.00
#
_symmetry.space_group_name_H-M   'P 1'
#
loop_
_entity.id
_entity.type
_entity.pdbx_description
1 polymer ?
#
loop_
_entity_poly.entity_id
_entity_poly.type
_entity_poly.pdbx_seq_one_letter_code
_entity_poly.pdbx_strand_id
1 'polypeptide(L)'
;WDTQGLPVELQAEKELGLTGSKIENLKKIGEEKLIQTCKDLIMNYYETWLKSDKLLGMSLDHDKAYWTFKDEYIEREWKYLEKAWENGILEEREAVVPYCPNCQTSLSHAEVSQGYENVEDPSLYYKVKLADEDAFLILWTTMPFTVITDMMTGVKPESLYSYIKVNNEIWIVANERLEELMTIFHIENFELIKEVQGKSLDGLKYIHPLTEKYIPELHKLSNTNGVHCIVAEDFVDLSTGTGLVHISPANGEIDFDIGKKRNIPLFNPIDDRACFTEEAGKFAGLPVRDANQLVFDLLTKENSLVKLGRLKHEYPLCWRSGHRLLWVARRAYFYQVDKLGDKAINAAQSIEYYFEQPKNRFIEIIKEKRPWCISRERVWGTPLPIWTCDSCNNKIGVFSRKSIIEKAIELPDGEDFELHKPWMDRILLKCPKCPGKCFREPFVLDTWHN
;
A
#
# COMPACT_ATOMS: atom_id res chain seq x y z
N TRP A 1 -5.08 4.26 29.49
CA TRP A 1 -3.81 3.70 29.06
C TRP A 1 -3.95 3.18 27.62
N ASP A 2 -3.11 3.71 26.73
CA ASP A 2 -2.96 3.14 25.40
C ASP A 2 -2.08 1.89 25.51
N THR A 3 -2.68 0.74 25.22
CA THR A 3 -2.12 -0.59 25.51
C THR A 3 -2.18 -1.54 24.32
N GLN A 4 -2.58 -1.05 23.15
CA GLN A 4 -2.65 -1.85 21.93
C GLN A 4 -1.63 -1.36 20.89
N GLY A 5 -1.48 -2.15 19.84
CA GLY A 5 -0.78 -1.77 18.63
C GLY A 5 0.62 -2.35 18.46
N LEU A 6 1.20 -1.95 17.35
CA LEU A 6 2.47 -2.45 16.84
C LEU A 6 3.66 -2.36 17.83
N PRO A 7 3.83 -1.31 18.65
CA PRO A 7 4.93 -1.25 19.60
C PRO A 7 4.97 -2.42 20.59
N VAL A 8 3.81 -2.76 21.14
CA VAL A 8 3.69 -3.85 22.13
C VAL A 8 3.91 -5.20 21.45
N GLU A 9 3.31 -5.41 20.27
CA GLU A 9 3.46 -6.64 19.50
C GLU A 9 4.92 -6.91 19.11
N LEU A 10 5.63 -5.90 18.59
CA LEU A 10 7.04 -6.04 18.24
C LEU A 10 7.94 -6.32 19.45
N GLN A 11 7.64 -5.74 20.61
CA GLN A 11 8.39 -6.03 21.82
C GLN A 11 8.12 -7.45 22.30
N ALA A 12 6.86 -7.92 22.22
CA ALA A 12 6.51 -9.31 22.54
C ALA A 12 7.20 -10.31 21.61
N GLU A 13 7.21 -10.03 20.29
CA GLU A 13 7.94 -10.83 19.30
C GLU A 13 9.44 -10.92 19.67
N LYS A 14 10.05 -9.80 20.06
CA LYS A 14 11.45 -9.74 20.47
C LYS A 14 11.73 -10.56 21.74
N GLU A 15 10.88 -10.46 22.75
CA GLU A 15 11.02 -11.26 23.99
C GLU A 15 10.84 -12.76 23.76
N LEU A 16 9.98 -13.12 22.80
CA LEU A 16 9.78 -14.52 22.40
C LEU A 16 10.90 -15.02 21.45
N GLY A 17 11.88 -14.16 21.12
CA GLY A 17 12.98 -14.50 20.23
C GLY A 17 12.53 -14.80 18.80
N LEU A 18 11.41 -14.20 18.36
CA LEU A 18 10.85 -14.41 17.02
C LEU A 18 11.61 -13.57 16.00
N THR A 19 12.11 -14.25 14.97
CA THR A 19 12.81 -13.65 13.83
C THR A 19 12.25 -14.22 12.54
N GLY A 20 12.28 -13.42 11.48
CA GLY A 20 11.78 -13.85 10.16
C GLY A 20 10.32 -13.54 9.93
N SER A 21 9.66 -14.37 9.13
CA SER A 21 8.26 -14.15 8.74
C SER A 21 7.31 -14.27 9.92
N LYS A 22 6.46 -13.27 10.12
CA LYS A 22 5.39 -13.26 11.13
C LYS A 22 4.49 -14.50 11.03
N ILE A 23 4.10 -14.88 9.82
CA ILE A 23 3.23 -16.05 9.58
C ILE A 23 3.90 -17.33 10.08
N GLU A 24 5.20 -17.51 9.81
CA GLU A 24 5.94 -18.68 10.28
C GLU A 24 6.11 -18.67 11.81
N ASN A 25 6.36 -17.49 12.38
CA ASN A 25 6.48 -17.32 13.81
C ASN A 25 5.17 -17.66 14.52
N LEU A 26 4.04 -17.16 14.04
CA LEU A 26 2.72 -17.46 14.60
C LEU A 26 2.35 -18.96 14.48
N LYS A 27 2.76 -19.64 13.40
CA LYS A 27 2.59 -21.09 13.29
C LYS A 27 3.37 -21.87 14.36
N LYS A 28 4.52 -21.33 14.80
CA LYS A 28 5.36 -22.00 15.82
C LYS A 28 4.84 -21.82 17.25
N ILE A 29 4.38 -20.62 17.60
CA ILE A 29 4.05 -20.29 19.00
C ILE A 29 2.55 -20.18 19.27
N GLY A 30 1.73 -19.98 18.24
CA GLY A 30 0.31 -19.66 18.35
C GLY A 30 0.02 -18.19 18.71
N GLU A 31 -1.13 -17.68 18.24
CA GLU A 31 -1.54 -16.29 18.50
C GLU A 31 -1.83 -16.05 19.99
N GLU A 32 -2.40 -17.02 20.69
CA GLU A 32 -2.70 -16.92 22.14
C GLU A 32 -1.45 -16.63 22.96
N LYS A 33 -0.34 -17.29 22.67
CA LYS A 33 0.92 -17.07 23.38
C LYS A 33 1.46 -15.65 23.13
N LEU A 34 1.37 -15.16 21.92
CA LEU A 34 1.78 -13.80 21.59
C LEU A 34 0.93 -12.77 22.34
N ILE A 35 -0.39 -12.95 22.33
CA ILE A 35 -1.34 -12.06 23.02
C ILE A 35 -1.11 -12.06 24.54
N GLN A 36 -0.90 -13.23 25.12
CA GLN A 36 -0.58 -13.29 26.56
C GLN A 36 0.71 -12.56 26.87
N THR A 37 1.74 -12.72 26.05
CA THR A 37 3.01 -11.99 26.23
C THR A 37 2.80 -10.47 26.09
N CYS A 38 1.97 -10.00 25.17
CA CYS A 38 1.61 -8.58 25.06
C CYS A 38 0.97 -8.07 26.36
N LYS A 39 0.02 -8.81 26.92
CA LYS A 39 -0.64 -8.45 28.19
C LYS A 39 0.34 -8.42 29.37
N ASP A 40 1.20 -9.41 29.49
CA ASP A 40 2.19 -9.48 30.55
C ASP A 40 3.17 -8.29 30.49
N LEU A 41 3.61 -7.93 29.29
CA LEU A 41 4.44 -6.74 29.05
C LEU A 41 3.75 -5.44 29.50
N ILE A 42 2.50 -5.25 29.12
CA ILE A 42 1.72 -4.07 29.49
C ILE A 42 1.63 -3.96 31.01
N MET A 43 1.33 -5.06 31.72
CA MET A 43 1.20 -5.07 33.16
C MET A 43 2.54 -4.77 33.84
N ASN A 44 3.65 -5.30 33.34
CA ASN A 44 4.99 -5.00 33.89
C ASN A 44 5.37 -3.53 33.69
N TYR A 45 5.08 -2.93 32.54
CA TYR A 45 5.32 -1.50 32.29
C TYR A 45 4.40 -0.61 33.14
N TYR A 46 3.15 -1.02 33.35
CA TYR A 46 2.18 -0.27 34.14
C TYR A 46 2.66 -0.05 35.59
N GLU A 47 3.20 -1.06 36.22
CA GLU A 47 3.77 -0.91 37.59
C GLU A 47 4.90 0.14 37.63
N THR A 48 5.72 0.20 36.58
CA THR A 48 6.78 1.19 36.49
C THR A 48 6.21 2.59 36.29
N TRP A 49 5.18 2.74 35.45
CA TRP A 49 4.51 4.03 35.23
C TRP A 49 3.80 4.54 36.47
N LEU A 50 3.14 3.69 37.26
CA LEU A 50 2.55 4.07 38.52
C LEU A 50 3.58 4.63 39.50
N LYS A 51 4.76 4.06 39.55
CA LYS A 51 5.87 4.57 40.39
C LYS A 51 6.33 5.95 39.89
N SER A 52 6.43 6.12 38.59
CA SER A 52 6.82 7.40 37.95
C SER A 52 5.77 8.48 38.18
N ASP A 53 4.49 8.19 38.06
CA ASP A 53 3.40 9.12 38.28
C ASP A 53 3.38 9.62 39.75
N LYS A 54 3.58 8.70 40.67
CA LYS A 54 3.72 9.06 42.08
C LYS A 54 4.92 9.96 42.36
N LEU A 55 6.08 9.66 41.73
CA LEU A 55 7.29 10.45 41.87
C LEU A 55 7.12 11.86 41.29
N LEU A 56 6.40 11.99 40.20
CA LEU A 56 6.09 13.26 39.55
C LEU A 56 4.96 14.04 40.25
N GLY A 57 4.31 13.46 41.27
CA GLY A 57 3.19 14.07 41.97
C GLY A 57 1.93 14.18 41.13
N MET A 58 1.74 13.27 40.16
CA MET A 58 0.53 13.25 39.34
C MET A 58 -0.70 12.89 40.16
N SER A 59 -1.77 13.70 40.04
CA SER A 59 -3.06 13.48 40.70
C SER A 59 -4.02 12.72 39.80
N LEU A 60 -3.67 11.51 39.37
CA LEU A 60 -4.48 10.64 38.55
C LEU A 60 -5.19 9.58 39.37
N ASP A 61 -6.45 9.34 39.06
CA ASP A 61 -7.26 8.24 39.61
C ASP A 61 -7.02 6.96 38.79
N HIS A 62 -5.99 6.22 39.17
CA HIS A 62 -5.60 5.01 38.45
C HIS A 62 -6.63 3.88 38.56
N ASP A 63 -7.46 3.88 39.61
CA ASP A 63 -8.50 2.86 39.78
C ASP A 63 -9.65 3.01 38.81
N LYS A 64 -9.86 4.23 38.27
CA LYS A 64 -10.85 4.54 37.24
C LYS A 64 -10.27 4.62 35.84
N ALA A 65 -9.00 4.28 35.66
CA ALA A 65 -8.37 4.30 34.36
C ALA A 65 -9.03 3.27 33.41
N TYR A 66 -9.29 3.68 32.17
CA TYR A 66 -9.65 2.75 31.13
C TYR A 66 -8.39 2.25 30.39
N TRP A 67 -8.51 1.09 29.78
CA TRP A 67 -7.43 0.40 29.09
C TRP A 67 -7.90 0.03 27.70
N THR A 68 -7.15 0.40 26.67
CA THR A 68 -7.61 0.21 25.28
C THR A 68 -7.72 -1.27 24.88
N PHE A 69 -7.01 -2.18 25.55
CA PHE A 69 -7.09 -3.62 25.29
C PHE A 69 -8.27 -4.34 25.98
N LYS A 70 -9.02 -3.68 26.87
CA LYS A 70 -10.15 -4.32 27.56
C LYS A 70 -11.38 -4.40 26.67
N ASP A 71 -12.16 -5.46 26.81
CA ASP A 71 -13.36 -5.73 26.04
C ASP A 71 -14.38 -4.59 26.09
N GLU A 72 -14.54 -3.93 27.25
CA GLU A 72 -15.47 -2.79 27.36
C GLU A 72 -15.04 -1.58 26.52
N TYR A 73 -13.71 -1.40 26.34
CA TYR A 73 -13.19 -0.36 25.46
C TYR A 73 -13.39 -0.74 23.99
N ILE A 74 -13.06 -1.97 23.61
CA ILE A 74 -13.24 -2.51 22.27
C ILE A 74 -14.70 -2.37 21.80
N GLU A 75 -15.67 -2.74 22.65
CA GLU A 75 -17.11 -2.55 22.31
C GLU A 75 -17.51 -1.09 22.15
N ARG A 76 -16.88 -0.16 22.89
CA ARG A 76 -17.12 1.28 22.71
C ARG A 76 -16.54 1.79 21.40
N GLU A 77 -15.36 1.33 21.05
CA GLU A 77 -14.71 1.64 19.77
C GLU A 77 -15.55 1.11 18.60
N TRP A 78 -16.07 -0.09 18.68
CA TRP A 78 -16.94 -0.66 17.66
C TRP A 78 -18.23 0.14 17.39
N LYS A 79 -18.73 0.93 18.32
CA LYS A 79 -19.87 1.81 18.08
C LYS A 79 -19.58 2.92 17.07
N TYR A 80 -18.34 3.37 16.96
CA TYR A 80 -17.93 4.32 15.92
C TYR A 80 -17.84 3.62 14.55
N LEU A 81 -17.32 2.39 14.52
CA LEU A 81 -17.30 1.57 13.32
C LEU A 81 -18.73 1.26 12.83
N GLU A 82 -19.66 0.93 13.74
CA GLU A 82 -21.07 0.70 13.43
C GLU A 82 -21.68 1.90 12.71
N LYS A 83 -21.51 3.09 13.27
CA LYS A 83 -21.99 4.32 12.64
C LYS A 83 -21.37 4.56 11.26
N ALA A 84 -20.06 4.30 11.12
CA ALA A 84 -19.38 4.46 9.84
C ALA A 84 -19.86 3.43 8.82
N TRP A 85 -20.08 2.19 9.25
CA TRP A 85 -20.63 1.11 8.43
C TRP A 85 -22.05 1.43 7.94
N GLU A 86 -22.94 1.80 8.84
CA GLU A 86 -24.34 2.14 8.52
C GLU A 86 -24.46 3.34 7.57
N ASN A 87 -23.53 4.28 7.63
CA ASN A 87 -23.52 5.46 6.77
C ASN A 87 -22.69 5.29 5.48
N GLY A 88 -22.18 4.08 5.20
CA GLY A 88 -21.36 3.82 4.01
C GLY A 88 -20.03 4.61 4.00
N ILE A 89 -19.50 4.91 5.19
CA ILE A 89 -18.19 5.56 5.37
C ILE A 89 -17.09 4.52 5.53
N LEU A 90 -17.41 3.36 6.10
CA LEU A 90 -16.49 2.23 6.24
C LEU A 90 -16.69 1.27 5.07
N GLU A 91 -15.71 1.15 4.21
CA GLU A 91 -15.76 0.30 3.01
C GLU A 91 -14.48 -0.51 2.85
N GLU A 92 -14.63 -1.73 2.38
CA GLU A 92 -13.52 -2.49 1.83
C GLU A 92 -13.25 -2.07 0.39
N ARG A 93 -11.99 -1.91 0.05
CA ARG A 93 -11.55 -1.75 -1.33
C ARG A 93 -10.16 -2.28 -1.55
N GLU A 94 -9.86 -2.62 -2.77
CA GLU A 94 -8.49 -2.78 -3.23
C GLU A 94 -7.90 -1.40 -3.54
N ALA A 95 -6.71 -1.14 -3.03
CA ALA A 95 -5.98 0.10 -3.25
C ALA A 95 -4.48 -0.14 -3.06
N VAL A 96 -3.67 0.66 -3.70
CA VAL A 96 -2.24 0.70 -3.41
C VAL A 96 -2.05 1.42 -2.07
N VAL A 97 -1.40 0.74 -1.15
CA VAL A 97 -1.11 1.25 0.20
C VAL A 97 0.38 1.14 0.52
N PRO A 98 0.91 2.02 1.37
CA PRO A 98 2.25 1.85 1.90
C PRO A 98 2.30 0.58 2.75
N TYR A 99 3.29 -0.24 2.54
CA TYR A 99 3.46 -1.54 3.20
C TYR A 99 4.87 -1.69 3.74
N CYS A 100 4.98 -2.15 4.98
CA CYS A 100 6.27 -2.48 5.59
C CYS A 100 6.54 -3.98 5.48
N PRO A 101 7.52 -4.43 4.68
CA PRO A 101 7.83 -5.86 4.53
C PRO A 101 8.34 -6.51 5.81
N ASN A 102 8.99 -5.75 6.68
CA ASN A 102 9.49 -6.27 7.95
C ASN A 102 8.38 -6.45 8.98
N CYS A 103 7.51 -5.44 9.13
CA CYS A 103 6.36 -5.53 10.04
C CYS A 103 5.21 -6.35 9.44
N GLN A 104 5.23 -6.63 8.15
CA GLN A 104 4.19 -7.34 7.38
C GLN A 104 2.80 -6.75 7.62
N THR A 105 2.69 -5.43 7.47
CA THR A 105 1.44 -4.70 7.64
C THR A 105 1.40 -3.44 6.77
N SER A 106 0.20 -3.08 6.36
CA SER A 106 -0.10 -1.81 5.71
C SER A 106 0.02 -0.65 6.70
N LEU A 107 0.35 0.54 6.21
CA LEU A 107 0.43 1.78 6.98
C LEU A 107 -0.57 2.82 6.45
N SER A 108 -0.92 3.77 7.28
CA SER A 108 -1.64 4.97 6.88
C SER A 108 -0.65 6.05 6.37
N HIS A 109 -1.14 7.02 5.61
CA HIS A 109 -0.32 8.16 5.18
C HIS A 109 0.27 8.96 6.35
N ALA A 110 -0.46 9.05 7.47
CA ALA A 110 0.02 9.69 8.70
C ALA A 110 1.24 8.98 9.30
N GLU A 111 1.27 7.64 9.24
CA GLU A 111 2.42 6.85 9.68
C GLU A 111 3.61 7.01 8.74
N VAL A 112 3.39 7.08 7.44
CA VAL A 112 4.43 7.29 6.43
C VAL A 112 5.14 8.63 6.61
N SER A 113 4.38 9.69 6.94
CA SER A 113 4.93 11.03 7.10
C SER A 113 5.94 11.19 8.25
N GLN A 114 6.04 10.21 9.14
CA GLN A 114 6.94 10.22 10.30
C GLN A 114 8.35 9.68 10.03
N GLY A 115 8.59 9.08 8.87
CA GLY A 115 9.83 8.35 8.62
C GLY A 115 10.43 8.62 7.23
N TYR A 116 10.87 9.85 6.91
CA TYR A 116 11.61 10.12 5.68
C TYR A 116 13.11 10.23 5.94
N GLU A 117 13.90 9.58 5.10
CA GLU A 117 15.36 9.67 5.12
C GLU A 117 15.92 9.82 3.70
N ASN A 118 17.10 10.48 3.61
CA ASN A 118 17.84 10.54 2.37
C ASN A 118 18.47 9.17 2.08
N VAL A 119 18.07 8.58 0.98
CA VAL A 119 18.58 7.29 0.52
C VAL A 119 19.21 7.42 -0.86
N GLU A 120 20.07 6.47 -1.20
CA GLU A 120 20.60 6.33 -2.55
C GLU A 120 20.03 5.04 -3.16
N ASP A 121 19.25 5.20 -4.22
CA ASP A 121 18.65 4.09 -4.96
C ASP A 121 19.23 3.98 -6.38
N PRO A 122 19.27 2.76 -6.95
CA PRO A 122 19.63 2.60 -8.35
C PRO A 122 18.55 3.26 -9.23
N SER A 123 18.98 3.89 -10.32
CA SER A 123 18.09 4.36 -11.37
C SER A 123 18.39 3.61 -12.66
N LEU A 124 17.34 3.33 -13.41
CA LEU A 124 17.35 2.50 -14.60
C LEU A 124 16.73 3.24 -15.77
N TYR A 125 17.51 3.39 -16.87
CA TYR A 125 16.99 3.74 -18.17
C TYR A 125 16.94 2.49 -19.03
N TYR A 126 15.78 2.20 -19.61
CA TYR A 126 15.59 1.03 -20.47
C TYR A 126 14.68 1.37 -21.65
N LYS A 127 14.74 0.56 -22.71
CA LYS A 127 13.97 0.78 -23.90
C LYS A 127 12.96 -0.34 -24.13
N VAL A 128 11.77 0.04 -24.60
CA VAL A 128 10.72 -0.88 -25.03
C VAL A 128 10.36 -0.59 -26.48
N LYS A 129 10.23 -1.63 -27.31
CA LYS A 129 9.97 -1.49 -28.75
C LYS A 129 8.50 -1.25 -29.02
N LEU A 130 8.14 -0.29 -29.88
CA LEU A 130 6.79 -0.20 -30.41
C LEU A 130 6.44 -1.45 -31.23
N ALA A 131 5.18 -1.89 -31.16
CA ALA A 131 4.76 -3.12 -31.83
C ALA A 131 4.69 -2.94 -33.36
N ASP A 132 4.24 -1.79 -33.81
CA ASP A 132 3.95 -1.52 -35.22
C ASP A 132 4.97 -0.57 -35.87
N GLU A 133 5.93 -0.03 -35.13
CA GLU A 133 6.98 0.86 -35.62
C GLU A 133 8.36 0.36 -35.19
N ASP A 134 9.38 0.57 -36.02
CA ASP A 134 10.76 0.25 -35.63
C ASP A 134 11.38 1.38 -34.78
N ALA A 135 10.72 1.68 -33.67
CA ALA A 135 11.11 2.71 -32.72
C ALA A 135 10.99 2.21 -31.28
N PHE A 136 11.74 2.83 -30.39
CA PHE A 136 11.81 2.47 -28.97
C PHE A 136 11.41 3.64 -28.08
N LEU A 137 10.53 3.40 -27.12
CA LEU A 137 10.27 4.31 -26.01
C LEU A 137 11.42 4.16 -24.99
N ILE A 138 11.97 5.28 -24.55
CA ILE A 138 12.99 5.29 -23.50
C ILE A 138 12.32 5.60 -22.18
N LEU A 139 12.31 4.63 -21.27
CA LEU A 139 11.68 4.70 -19.96
C LEU A 139 12.73 4.87 -18.84
N TRP A 140 12.31 5.44 -17.73
CA TRP A 140 13.15 5.63 -16.57
C TRP A 140 12.42 5.28 -15.29
N THR A 141 13.11 4.64 -14.35
CA THR A 141 12.57 4.34 -13.00
C THR A 141 13.67 4.34 -11.95
N THR A 142 13.31 4.70 -10.72
CA THR A 142 14.13 4.54 -9.51
C THR A 142 13.78 3.28 -8.73
N MET A 143 12.79 2.52 -9.21
CA MET A 143 12.33 1.27 -8.63
C MET A 143 12.40 0.13 -9.67
N PRO A 144 13.61 -0.39 -10.00
CA PRO A 144 13.78 -1.33 -11.11
C PRO A 144 12.91 -2.59 -11.03
N PHE A 145 12.57 -3.05 -9.83
CA PHE A 145 11.68 -4.20 -9.65
C PHE A 145 10.26 -3.98 -10.22
N THR A 146 9.80 -2.71 -10.35
CA THR A 146 8.48 -2.42 -10.90
C THR A 146 8.40 -2.65 -12.42
N VAL A 147 9.53 -2.84 -13.10
CA VAL A 147 9.56 -3.31 -14.49
C VAL A 147 8.86 -4.68 -14.63
N ILE A 148 8.88 -5.50 -13.57
CA ILE A 148 8.21 -6.81 -13.54
C ILE A 148 6.68 -6.68 -13.57
N THR A 149 6.16 -5.55 -13.12
CA THR A 149 4.73 -5.26 -12.99
C THR A 149 4.27 -4.11 -13.91
N ASP A 150 5.10 -3.74 -14.89
CA ASP A 150 4.78 -2.71 -15.88
C ASP A 150 3.61 -3.13 -16.76
N MET A 151 2.57 -2.31 -16.82
CA MET A 151 1.35 -2.58 -17.58
C MET A 151 1.09 -1.56 -18.69
N MET A 152 1.58 -0.33 -18.54
CA MET A 152 1.34 0.77 -19.49
C MET A 152 2.50 1.78 -19.46
N THR A 153 2.54 2.67 -20.46
CA THR A 153 3.48 3.80 -20.47
C THR A 153 2.70 5.10 -20.60
N GLY A 154 2.89 6.01 -19.64
CA GLY A 154 2.26 7.33 -19.62
C GLY A 154 3.03 8.36 -20.41
N VAL A 155 2.31 9.21 -21.15
CA VAL A 155 2.81 10.40 -21.84
C VAL A 155 1.93 11.60 -21.55
N LYS A 156 2.48 12.81 -21.59
CA LYS A 156 1.72 14.05 -21.39
C LYS A 156 1.03 14.46 -22.69
N PRO A 157 -0.31 14.62 -22.71
CA PRO A 157 -1.07 14.77 -23.95
C PRO A 157 -0.62 15.91 -24.85
N GLU A 158 -0.41 17.09 -24.26
CA GLU A 158 -0.13 18.35 -25.00
C GLU A 158 1.36 18.62 -25.21
N SER A 159 2.25 17.77 -24.68
CA SER A 159 3.70 17.95 -24.84
C SER A 159 4.21 17.28 -26.10
N LEU A 160 5.36 17.76 -26.60
CA LEU A 160 6.02 17.20 -27.77
C LEU A 160 6.96 16.06 -27.40
N TYR A 161 6.93 15.01 -28.20
CA TYR A 161 7.81 13.86 -28.15
C TYR A 161 8.62 13.76 -29.42
N SER A 162 9.93 13.67 -29.26
CA SER A 162 10.89 13.66 -30.37
C SER A 162 11.27 12.24 -30.72
N TYR A 163 11.11 11.89 -32.00
CA TYR A 163 11.68 10.71 -32.64
C TYR A 163 13.09 11.07 -33.08
N ILE A 164 14.08 10.48 -32.46
CA ILE A 164 15.50 10.74 -32.74
C ILE A 164 16.19 9.47 -33.22
N LYS A 165 17.06 9.60 -34.19
CA LYS A 165 17.94 8.52 -34.62
C LYS A 165 19.22 8.54 -33.83
N VAL A 166 19.45 7.49 -33.06
CA VAL A 166 20.67 7.26 -32.27
C VAL A 166 21.31 6.00 -32.81
N ASN A 167 22.48 6.13 -33.44
CA ASN A 167 23.11 5.05 -34.19
C ASN A 167 22.14 4.46 -35.23
N ASN A 168 21.74 3.18 -35.06
CA ASN A 168 20.82 2.49 -36.00
C ASN A 168 19.41 2.31 -35.40
N GLU A 169 19.07 2.97 -34.32
CA GLU A 169 17.78 2.85 -33.66
C GLU A 169 17.05 4.20 -33.66
N ILE A 170 15.73 4.16 -33.63
CA ILE A 170 14.88 5.34 -33.43
C ILE A 170 14.40 5.33 -31.99
N TRP A 171 14.71 6.37 -31.23
CA TRP A 171 14.31 6.55 -29.84
C TRP A 171 13.24 7.63 -29.71
N ILE A 172 12.33 7.46 -28.78
CA ILE A 172 11.25 8.40 -28.49
C ILE A 172 11.43 8.88 -27.05
N VAL A 173 11.56 10.18 -26.86
CA VAL A 173 11.69 10.87 -25.57
C VAL A 173 10.91 12.18 -25.61
N ALA A 174 10.56 12.76 -24.46
CA ALA A 174 9.98 14.09 -24.43
C ALA A 174 10.98 15.12 -24.96
N ASN A 175 10.51 16.04 -25.81
CA ASN A 175 11.34 17.07 -26.43
C ASN A 175 12.07 17.93 -25.36
N GLU A 176 11.37 18.29 -24.28
CA GLU A 176 11.92 19.08 -23.19
C GLU A 176 13.07 18.38 -22.45
N ARG A 177 13.21 17.07 -22.56
CA ARG A 177 14.26 16.26 -21.91
C ARG A 177 15.41 15.89 -22.85
N LEU A 178 15.27 16.16 -24.15
CA LEU A 178 16.15 15.63 -25.20
C LEU A 178 17.64 15.95 -24.92
N GLU A 179 17.99 17.21 -24.79
CA GLU A 179 19.38 17.67 -24.65
C GLU A 179 20.04 17.11 -23.38
N GLU A 180 19.28 17.11 -22.27
CA GLU A 180 19.77 16.57 -21.00
C GLU A 180 19.98 15.05 -21.08
N LEU A 181 19.05 14.34 -21.72
CA LEU A 181 19.17 12.89 -21.90
C LEU A 181 20.36 12.51 -22.78
N MET A 182 20.60 13.23 -23.86
CA MET A 182 21.77 12.99 -24.72
C MET A 182 23.07 13.21 -23.94
N THR A 183 23.13 14.22 -23.08
CA THR A 183 24.25 14.43 -22.16
C THR A 183 24.38 13.29 -21.16
N ILE A 184 23.27 12.86 -20.55
CA ILE A 184 23.26 11.73 -19.60
C ILE A 184 23.76 10.46 -20.28
N PHE A 185 23.33 10.18 -21.51
CA PHE A 185 23.72 8.95 -22.24
C PHE A 185 25.09 9.05 -22.91
N HIS A 186 25.75 10.20 -22.89
CA HIS A 186 27.01 10.49 -23.58
C HIS A 186 26.89 10.30 -25.11
N ILE A 187 25.77 10.75 -25.68
CA ILE A 187 25.47 10.73 -27.10
C ILE A 187 25.74 12.11 -27.68
N GLU A 188 26.78 12.23 -28.50
CA GLU A 188 27.17 13.50 -29.12
C GLU A 188 26.44 13.76 -30.45
N ASN A 189 26.05 12.70 -31.15
CA ASN A 189 25.42 12.81 -32.47
C ASN A 189 24.09 12.07 -32.51
N PHE A 190 23.05 12.78 -32.80
CA PHE A 190 21.71 12.23 -33.06
C PHE A 190 21.03 13.07 -34.17
N GLU A 191 20.06 12.50 -34.81
CA GLU A 191 19.26 13.15 -35.86
C GLU A 191 17.80 13.22 -35.41
N LEU A 192 17.22 14.41 -35.39
CA LEU A 192 15.77 14.59 -35.16
C LEU A 192 15.01 14.19 -36.44
N ILE A 193 14.16 13.18 -36.35
CA ILE A 193 13.38 12.67 -37.45
C ILE A 193 12.03 13.40 -37.55
N LYS A 194 11.28 13.39 -36.44
CA LYS A 194 9.96 14.03 -36.34
C LYS A 194 9.64 14.35 -34.86
N GLU A 195 8.69 15.27 -34.71
CA GLU A 195 8.07 15.56 -33.41
C GLU A 195 6.57 15.28 -33.50
N VAL A 196 6.00 14.76 -32.43
CA VAL A 196 4.58 14.46 -32.32
C VAL A 196 4.04 14.89 -30.97
N GLN A 197 2.77 15.23 -30.90
CA GLN A 197 2.12 15.49 -29.60
C GLN A 197 1.85 14.17 -28.87
N GLY A 198 1.96 14.16 -27.55
CA GLY A 198 1.75 12.98 -26.73
C GLY A 198 0.40 12.31 -26.97
N LYS A 199 -0.66 13.10 -27.19
CA LYS A 199 -1.99 12.55 -27.53
C LYS A 199 -2.02 11.69 -28.79
N SER A 200 -1.11 11.89 -29.72
CA SER A 200 -1.02 11.06 -30.95
C SER A 200 -0.33 9.72 -30.69
N LEU A 201 0.30 9.55 -29.55
CA LEU A 201 0.91 8.29 -29.11
C LEU A 201 -0.10 7.41 -28.34
N ASP A 202 -1.23 7.97 -27.87
CA ASP A 202 -2.23 7.24 -27.08
C ASP A 202 -2.74 6.01 -27.82
N GLY A 203 -2.76 4.87 -27.15
CA GLY A 203 -3.19 3.59 -27.70
C GLY A 203 -2.15 2.81 -28.50
N LEU A 204 -0.98 3.38 -28.83
CA LEU A 204 0.09 2.62 -29.48
C LEU A 204 0.59 1.51 -28.55
N LYS A 205 0.76 0.31 -29.11
CA LYS A 205 1.26 -0.86 -28.37
C LYS A 205 2.78 -0.93 -28.37
N TYR A 206 3.34 -1.43 -27.27
CA TYR A 206 4.76 -1.76 -27.17
C TYR A 206 4.96 -3.21 -26.73
N ILE A 207 6.14 -3.72 -27.01
CA ILE A 207 6.58 -5.07 -26.63
C ILE A 207 7.44 -4.93 -25.37
N HIS A 208 6.94 -5.47 -24.26
CA HIS A 208 7.69 -5.47 -23.01
C HIS A 208 8.87 -6.47 -23.10
N PRO A 209 10.11 -6.07 -22.80
CA PRO A 209 11.30 -6.86 -23.12
C PRO A 209 11.44 -8.16 -22.32
N LEU A 210 10.76 -8.29 -21.18
CA LEU A 210 10.93 -9.43 -20.27
C LEU A 210 9.74 -10.39 -20.23
N THR A 211 8.53 -9.99 -20.68
CA THR A 211 7.31 -10.76 -20.41
C THR A 211 7.31 -12.11 -21.09
N GLU A 212 7.55 -12.17 -22.38
CA GLU A 212 7.44 -13.40 -23.18
C GLU A 212 8.33 -14.53 -22.65
N LYS A 213 9.58 -14.21 -22.28
CA LYS A 213 10.56 -15.22 -21.88
C LYS A 213 10.62 -15.48 -20.38
N TYR A 214 10.28 -14.49 -19.55
CA TYR A 214 10.61 -14.53 -18.14
C TYR A 214 9.42 -14.36 -17.21
N ILE A 215 8.28 -13.78 -17.68
CA ILE A 215 7.08 -13.52 -16.87
C ILE A 215 5.83 -14.02 -17.62
N PRO A 216 5.63 -15.34 -17.74
CA PRO A 216 4.57 -15.90 -18.58
C PRO A 216 3.16 -15.43 -18.21
N GLU A 217 2.87 -15.19 -16.93
CA GLU A 217 1.54 -14.73 -16.50
C GLU A 217 1.28 -13.30 -16.96
N LEU A 218 2.26 -12.41 -16.88
CA LEU A 218 2.14 -11.06 -17.43
C LEU A 218 2.06 -11.10 -18.96
N HIS A 219 2.77 -12.02 -19.61
CA HIS A 219 2.68 -12.19 -21.08
C HIS A 219 1.27 -12.58 -21.53
N LYS A 220 0.57 -13.44 -20.79
CA LYS A 220 -0.84 -13.76 -21.06
C LYS A 220 -1.73 -12.51 -21.05
N LEU A 221 -1.48 -11.59 -20.12
CA LEU A 221 -2.21 -10.33 -20.00
C LEU A 221 -1.88 -9.34 -21.13
N SER A 222 -0.73 -9.44 -21.79
CA SER A 222 -0.34 -8.57 -22.92
C SER A 222 -1.34 -8.60 -24.08
N ASN A 223 -2.14 -9.66 -24.19
CA ASN A 223 -3.22 -9.77 -25.17
C ASN A 223 -4.51 -9.05 -24.76
N THR A 224 -4.59 -8.57 -23.51
CA THR A 224 -5.73 -7.81 -23.02
C THR A 224 -5.67 -6.39 -23.59
N ASN A 225 -6.82 -5.85 -23.99
CA ASN A 225 -6.88 -4.49 -24.52
C ASN A 225 -6.38 -3.47 -23.48
N GLY A 226 -5.50 -2.58 -23.91
CA GLY A 226 -4.90 -1.54 -23.08
C GLY A 226 -3.63 -1.95 -22.31
N VAL A 227 -3.32 -3.24 -22.20
CA VAL A 227 -2.07 -3.71 -21.59
C VAL A 227 -0.91 -3.51 -22.57
N HIS A 228 0.22 -3.02 -22.06
CA HIS A 228 1.40 -2.62 -22.83
C HIS A 228 1.06 -1.63 -23.94
N CYS A 229 0.21 -0.64 -23.62
CA CYS A 229 -0.12 0.48 -24.48
C CYS A 229 0.39 1.79 -23.88
N ILE A 230 0.63 2.76 -24.75
CA ILE A 230 0.86 4.15 -24.34
C ILE A 230 -0.48 4.76 -23.94
N VAL A 231 -0.48 5.55 -22.87
CA VAL A 231 -1.65 6.25 -22.34
C VAL A 231 -1.33 7.73 -22.16
N ALA A 232 -2.16 8.60 -22.72
CA ALA A 232 -2.01 10.04 -22.56
C ALA A 232 -2.71 10.50 -21.27
N GLU A 233 -1.93 10.97 -20.27
CA GLU A 233 -2.43 11.34 -18.96
C GLU A 233 -1.67 12.58 -18.42
N ASP A 234 -2.39 13.51 -17.80
CA ASP A 234 -1.86 14.81 -17.38
C ASP A 234 -0.85 14.76 -16.21
N PHE A 235 -0.84 13.66 -15.44
CA PHE A 235 0.05 13.50 -14.29
C PHE A 235 1.53 13.36 -14.66
N VAL A 236 1.85 13.10 -15.92
CA VAL A 236 3.23 12.88 -16.38
C VAL A 236 4.06 14.16 -16.18
N ASP A 237 5.08 14.05 -15.35
CA ASP A 237 6.03 15.14 -15.08
C ASP A 237 7.17 15.11 -16.11
N LEU A 238 7.45 16.26 -16.73
CA LEU A 238 8.52 16.44 -17.70
C LEU A 238 9.81 17.01 -17.08
N SER A 239 9.80 17.31 -15.78
CA SER A 239 10.98 17.87 -15.11
C SER A 239 12.06 16.82 -14.83
N THR A 240 11.69 15.53 -14.81
CA THR A 240 12.58 14.41 -14.49
C THR A 240 12.45 13.25 -15.47
N GLY A 241 13.42 12.33 -15.45
CA GLY A 241 13.38 11.11 -16.27
C GLY A 241 13.43 11.41 -17.77
N THR A 242 12.64 10.69 -18.52
CA THR A 242 12.58 10.76 -20.01
C THR A 242 11.33 11.48 -20.53
N GLY A 243 10.43 11.89 -19.61
CA GLY A 243 9.10 12.37 -19.95
C GLY A 243 8.11 11.28 -20.38
N LEU A 244 8.55 10.02 -20.31
CA LEU A 244 7.70 8.84 -20.41
C LEU A 244 7.77 8.10 -19.08
N VAL A 245 6.62 7.74 -18.52
CA VAL A 245 6.53 7.10 -17.22
C VAL A 245 5.96 5.70 -17.38
N HIS A 246 6.68 4.68 -16.93
CA HIS A 246 6.08 3.36 -16.86
C HIS A 246 5.00 3.33 -15.76
N ILE A 247 3.90 2.68 -16.00
CA ILE A 247 2.73 2.63 -15.12
C ILE A 247 2.55 1.20 -14.62
N SER A 248 2.70 1.04 -13.31
CA SER A 248 2.50 -0.22 -12.60
C SER A 248 1.32 -0.11 -11.63
N PRO A 249 0.10 -0.50 -12.01
CA PRO A 249 -1.10 -0.39 -11.17
C PRO A 249 -0.99 -1.09 -9.83
N ALA A 250 -0.12 -2.09 -9.70
CA ALA A 250 0.12 -2.79 -8.44
C ALA A 250 1.00 -2.00 -7.45
N ASN A 251 1.77 -0.98 -7.92
CA ASN A 251 2.83 -0.36 -7.14
C ASN A 251 2.79 1.18 -7.09
N GLY A 252 1.84 1.82 -7.75
CA GLY A 252 1.63 3.27 -7.72
C GLY A 252 0.18 3.63 -7.47
N GLU A 253 -0.11 4.59 -6.58
CA GLU A 253 -1.49 5.01 -6.28
C GLU A 253 -2.16 5.63 -7.53
N ILE A 254 -1.46 6.52 -8.22
CA ILE A 254 -1.95 7.14 -9.47
C ILE A 254 -2.07 6.09 -10.56
N ASP A 255 -1.10 5.18 -10.65
CA ASP A 255 -1.08 4.09 -11.61
C ASP A 255 -2.28 3.15 -11.43
N PHE A 256 -2.64 2.86 -10.18
CA PHE A 256 -3.80 2.06 -9.83
C PHE A 256 -5.11 2.72 -10.30
N ASP A 257 -5.26 4.03 -10.07
CA ASP A 257 -6.44 4.78 -10.47
C ASP A 257 -6.57 4.83 -12.00
N ILE A 258 -5.45 5.00 -12.72
CA ILE A 258 -5.41 4.95 -14.19
C ILE A 258 -5.77 3.55 -14.68
N GLY A 259 -5.18 2.51 -14.09
CA GLY A 259 -5.49 1.12 -14.42
C GLY A 259 -6.98 0.81 -14.26
N LYS A 260 -7.57 1.24 -13.14
CA LYS A 260 -9.00 1.10 -12.87
C LYS A 260 -9.88 1.88 -13.86
N LYS A 261 -9.54 3.14 -14.14
CA LYS A 261 -10.24 4.00 -15.13
C LYS A 261 -10.25 3.37 -16.52
N ARG A 262 -9.17 2.71 -16.89
CA ARG A 262 -8.98 2.07 -18.20
C ARG A 262 -9.34 0.59 -18.24
N ASN A 263 -9.86 0.02 -17.13
CA ASN A 263 -10.21 -1.40 -16.98
C ASN A 263 -9.03 -2.34 -17.26
N ILE A 264 -7.83 -1.96 -16.85
CA ILE A 264 -6.64 -2.80 -16.94
C ILE A 264 -6.66 -3.83 -15.81
N PRO A 265 -6.39 -5.11 -16.07
CA PRO A 265 -6.28 -6.11 -15.02
C PRO A 265 -5.13 -5.78 -14.07
N LEU A 266 -5.33 -6.04 -12.78
CA LEU A 266 -4.27 -5.85 -11.80
C LEU A 266 -3.33 -7.06 -11.81
N PHE A 267 -2.05 -6.83 -12.06
CA PHE A 267 -1.00 -7.84 -11.93
C PHE A 267 -0.15 -7.51 -10.71
N ASN A 268 -0.35 -8.23 -9.61
CA ASN A 268 0.32 -8.01 -8.33
C ASN A 268 0.96 -9.30 -7.81
N PRO A 269 2.11 -9.72 -8.36
CA PRO A 269 2.78 -10.95 -7.98
C PRO A 269 3.68 -10.77 -6.75
N ILE A 270 3.22 -10.07 -5.70
CA ILE A 270 3.99 -9.79 -4.47
C ILE A 270 3.23 -10.33 -3.27
N ASP A 271 3.89 -11.18 -2.48
CA ASP A 271 3.35 -11.78 -1.26
C ASP A 271 3.47 -10.85 -0.02
N ASP A 272 2.96 -11.32 1.12
CA ASP A 272 3.01 -10.58 2.39
C ASP A 272 4.42 -10.38 2.95
N ARG A 273 5.41 -11.12 2.48
CA ARG A 273 6.83 -10.96 2.83
C ARG A 273 7.54 -9.97 1.90
N ALA A 274 6.80 -9.37 0.97
CA ALA A 274 7.34 -8.59 -0.14
C ALA A 274 8.34 -9.40 -1.00
N CYS A 275 8.02 -10.66 -1.24
CA CYS A 275 8.70 -11.52 -2.18
C CYS A 275 7.81 -11.75 -3.41
N PHE A 276 8.43 -11.96 -4.54
CA PHE A 276 7.70 -12.31 -5.76
C PHE A 276 7.12 -13.73 -5.67
N THR A 277 5.84 -13.87 -6.03
CA THR A 277 5.14 -15.16 -6.14
C THR A 277 5.51 -15.88 -7.44
N GLU A 278 5.04 -17.13 -7.59
CA GLU A 278 5.22 -17.93 -8.81
C GLU A 278 4.73 -17.21 -10.09
N GLU A 279 3.75 -16.31 -9.97
CA GLU A 279 3.24 -15.50 -11.08
C GLU A 279 4.30 -14.58 -11.70
N ALA A 280 5.32 -14.17 -10.93
CA ALA A 280 6.44 -13.40 -11.43
C ALA A 280 7.46 -14.24 -12.25
N GLY A 281 7.20 -15.51 -12.46
CA GLY A 281 8.01 -16.40 -13.28
C GLY A 281 9.45 -16.52 -12.78
N LYS A 282 10.42 -16.05 -13.56
CA LYS A 282 11.84 -16.15 -13.20
C LYS A 282 12.23 -15.43 -11.92
N PHE A 283 11.43 -14.50 -11.45
CA PHE A 283 11.68 -13.71 -10.24
C PHE A 283 11.07 -14.33 -8.98
N ALA A 284 10.33 -15.44 -9.10
CA ALA A 284 9.65 -16.12 -8.01
C ALA A 284 10.58 -16.39 -6.82
N GLY A 285 10.09 -16.12 -5.61
CA GLY A 285 10.81 -16.31 -4.35
C GLY A 285 11.83 -15.22 -4.00
N LEU A 286 12.17 -14.30 -4.91
CA LEU A 286 13.08 -13.22 -4.60
C LEU A 286 12.39 -12.10 -3.83
N PRO A 287 13.02 -11.51 -2.80
CA PRO A 287 12.58 -10.23 -2.25
C PRO A 287 12.58 -9.17 -3.35
N VAL A 288 11.55 -8.31 -3.38
CA VAL A 288 11.33 -7.38 -4.50
C VAL A 288 12.54 -6.48 -4.79
N ARG A 289 13.26 -6.02 -3.77
CA ARG A 289 14.44 -5.17 -3.98
C ARG A 289 15.67 -5.94 -4.45
N ASP A 290 15.79 -7.21 -4.08
CA ASP A 290 16.90 -8.08 -4.50
C ASP A 290 16.74 -8.49 -5.96
N ALA A 291 15.52 -8.46 -6.50
CA ALA A 291 15.25 -8.71 -7.90
C ALA A 291 15.85 -7.65 -8.85
N ASN A 292 16.24 -6.47 -8.36
CA ASN A 292 16.79 -5.40 -9.18
C ASN A 292 18.00 -5.86 -10.01
N GLN A 293 18.93 -6.63 -9.41
CA GLN A 293 20.11 -7.11 -10.15
C GLN A 293 19.70 -8.03 -11.30
N LEU A 294 18.74 -8.92 -11.05
CA LEU A 294 18.25 -9.82 -12.10
C LEU A 294 17.53 -9.05 -13.23
N VAL A 295 16.80 -7.98 -12.89
CA VAL A 295 16.20 -7.09 -13.90
C VAL A 295 17.28 -6.47 -14.79
N PHE A 296 18.36 -5.95 -14.21
CA PHE A 296 19.48 -5.37 -14.97
C PHE A 296 20.15 -6.40 -15.91
N ASP A 297 20.43 -7.60 -15.39
CA ASP A 297 21.04 -8.67 -16.15
C ASP A 297 20.17 -9.11 -17.34
N LEU A 298 18.86 -9.24 -17.12
CA LEU A 298 17.91 -9.65 -18.17
C LEU A 298 17.71 -8.55 -19.20
N LEU A 299 17.55 -7.29 -18.80
CA LEU A 299 17.45 -6.16 -19.74
C LEU A 299 18.72 -6.01 -20.58
N THR A 300 19.89 -6.25 -20.00
CA THR A 300 21.16 -6.28 -20.72
C THR A 300 21.16 -7.40 -21.76
N LYS A 301 20.75 -8.60 -21.36
CA LYS A 301 20.66 -9.77 -22.25
C LYS A 301 19.71 -9.57 -23.42
N GLU A 302 18.58 -8.89 -23.17
CA GLU A 302 17.57 -8.58 -24.22
C GLU A 302 17.91 -7.28 -24.99
N ASN A 303 19.10 -6.71 -24.81
CA ASN A 303 19.53 -5.44 -25.44
C ASN A 303 18.56 -4.28 -25.18
N SER A 304 17.91 -4.27 -24.02
CA SER A 304 16.92 -3.27 -23.61
C SER A 304 17.43 -2.33 -22.52
N LEU A 305 18.56 -2.61 -21.88
CA LEU A 305 19.22 -1.69 -20.96
C LEU A 305 19.86 -0.54 -21.72
N VAL A 306 19.54 0.71 -21.35
CA VAL A 306 20.18 1.91 -21.89
C VAL A 306 21.27 2.41 -20.95
N LYS A 307 20.91 2.66 -19.69
CA LYS A 307 21.88 3.15 -18.68
C LYS A 307 21.44 2.80 -17.26
N LEU A 308 22.42 2.48 -16.43
CA LEU A 308 22.28 2.44 -14.97
C LEU A 308 22.82 3.73 -14.36
N GLY A 309 22.15 4.24 -13.36
CA GLY A 309 22.56 5.38 -12.58
C GLY A 309 22.25 5.18 -11.09
N ARG A 310 22.45 6.21 -10.31
CA ARG A 310 22.07 6.29 -8.90
C ARG A 310 21.42 7.64 -8.63
N LEU A 311 20.40 7.64 -7.78
CA LEU A 311 19.69 8.85 -7.38
C LEU A 311 19.66 8.94 -5.86
N LYS A 312 20.06 10.10 -5.34
CA LYS A 312 19.85 10.47 -3.94
C LYS A 312 18.54 11.21 -3.82
N HIS A 313 17.64 10.69 -3.00
CA HIS A 313 16.34 11.30 -2.79
C HIS A 313 15.81 10.97 -1.39
N GLU A 314 14.82 11.72 -0.95
CA GLU A 314 14.07 11.39 0.25
C GLU A 314 13.15 10.19 -0.02
N TYR A 315 13.18 9.20 0.87
CA TYR A 315 12.37 7.99 0.76
C TYR A 315 11.73 7.66 2.11
N PRO A 316 10.45 7.26 2.13
CA PRO A 316 9.78 6.91 3.37
C PRO A 316 10.24 5.55 3.90
N LEU A 317 10.56 5.55 5.18
CA LEU A 317 10.86 4.38 5.97
C LEU A 317 9.71 4.09 6.93
N CYS A 318 9.58 2.86 7.34
CA CYS A 318 8.65 2.50 8.41
C CYS A 318 9.08 3.23 9.70
N TRP A 319 8.24 4.10 10.22
CA TRP A 319 8.50 4.88 11.43
C TRP A 319 8.84 4.03 12.65
N ARG A 320 8.45 2.75 12.63
CA ARG A 320 8.68 1.81 13.73
C ARG A 320 9.92 0.94 13.55
N SER A 321 10.08 0.33 12.36
CA SER A 321 11.16 -0.64 12.11
C SER A 321 12.35 -0.07 11.34
N GLY A 322 12.25 1.16 10.80
CA GLY A 322 13.29 1.78 9.97
C GLY A 322 13.48 1.14 8.59
N HIS A 323 12.64 0.16 8.22
CA HIS A 323 12.75 -0.48 6.91
C HIS A 323 12.07 0.35 5.82
N ARG A 324 12.60 0.28 4.61
CA ARG A 324 12.04 0.93 3.43
C ARG A 324 10.65 0.41 3.12
N LEU A 325 9.71 1.32 2.91
CA LEU A 325 8.35 0.98 2.54
C LEU A 325 8.27 0.54 1.07
N LEU A 326 7.21 -0.20 0.77
CA LEU A 326 6.79 -0.52 -0.60
C LEU A 326 5.37 -0.02 -0.78
N TRP A 327 5.03 0.41 -1.98
CA TRP A 327 3.64 0.62 -2.38
C TRP A 327 3.14 -0.66 -3.05
N VAL A 328 2.07 -1.25 -2.51
CA VAL A 328 1.53 -2.52 -3.02
C VAL A 328 0.01 -2.48 -3.00
N ALA A 329 -0.62 -2.91 -4.08
CA ALA A 329 -2.06 -3.08 -4.14
C ALA A 329 -2.50 -4.17 -3.16
N ARG A 330 -3.40 -3.81 -2.23
CA ARG A 330 -3.90 -4.72 -1.20
C ARG A 330 -5.37 -4.47 -0.93
N ARG A 331 -6.06 -5.52 -0.53
CA ARG A 331 -7.41 -5.44 0.00
C ARG A 331 -7.33 -4.90 1.44
N ALA A 332 -8.02 -3.81 1.70
CA ALA A 332 -8.02 -3.17 3.01
C ALA A 332 -9.35 -2.45 3.27
N TYR A 333 -9.59 -2.10 4.54
CA TYR A 333 -10.76 -1.33 4.95
C TYR A 333 -10.38 0.13 5.16
N PHE A 334 -11.24 1.02 4.63
CA PHE A 334 -11.00 2.44 4.64
C PHE A 334 -12.17 3.20 5.23
N TYR A 335 -11.88 4.24 6.01
CA TYR A 335 -12.82 5.33 6.19
C TYR A 335 -12.78 6.26 4.98
N GLN A 336 -13.91 6.42 4.32
CA GLN A 336 -14.10 7.33 3.18
C GLN A 336 -14.30 8.76 3.69
N VAL A 337 -13.27 9.32 4.33
CA VAL A 337 -13.32 10.65 4.96
C VAL A 337 -13.55 11.77 3.94
N ASP A 338 -13.25 11.51 2.67
CA ASP A 338 -13.57 12.37 1.54
C ASP A 338 -15.08 12.63 1.39
N LYS A 339 -15.92 11.66 1.67
CA LYS A 339 -17.38 11.83 1.70
C LYS A 339 -17.87 12.82 2.77
N LEU A 340 -17.07 13.11 3.78
CA LEU A 340 -17.38 14.02 4.89
C LEU A 340 -16.76 15.41 4.73
N GLY A 341 -15.93 15.64 3.73
CA GLY A 341 -15.11 16.83 3.60
C GLY A 341 -15.88 18.13 3.61
N ASP A 342 -16.95 18.24 2.82
CA ASP A 342 -17.74 19.48 2.76
C ASP A 342 -18.43 19.76 4.10
N LYS A 343 -18.94 18.73 4.79
CA LYS A 343 -19.51 18.87 6.13
C LYS A 343 -18.46 19.31 7.14
N ALA A 344 -17.26 18.75 7.08
CA ALA A 344 -16.16 19.11 7.96
C ALA A 344 -15.65 20.53 7.71
N ILE A 345 -15.55 20.97 6.45
CA ILE A 345 -15.18 22.35 6.08
C ILE A 345 -16.23 23.33 6.60
N ASN A 346 -17.52 23.07 6.38
CA ASN A 346 -18.58 23.93 6.86
C ASN A 346 -18.59 24.03 8.40
N ALA A 347 -18.36 22.92 9.10
CA ALA A 347 -18.23 22.91 10.55
C ALA A 347 -16.98 23.73 11.00
N ALA A 348 -15.83 23.54 10.37
CA ALA A 348 -14.61 24.28 10.66
C ALA A 348 -14.79 25.80 10.43
N GLN A 349 -15.51 26.20 9.40
CA GLN A 349 -15.80 27.62 9.13
C GLN A 349 -16.68 28.25 10.22
N SER A 350 -17.54 27.49 10.87
CA SER A 350 -18.43 27.98 11.94
C SER A 350 -17.73 28.08 13.31
N ILE A 351 -16.52 27.55 13.45
CA ILE A 351 -15.73 27.61 14.69
C ILE A 351 -15.08 29.00 14.78
N GLU A 352 -15.13 29.61 15.95
CA GLU A 352 -14.40 30.83 16.26
C GLU A 352 -12.94 30.48 16.61
N TYR A 353 -12.02 30.98 15.83
CA TYR A 353 -10.57 30.80 16.02
C TYR A 353 -9.96 32.10 16.52
N TYR A 354 -9.05 32.02 17.47
CA TYR A 354 -8.32 33.20 17.95
C TYR A 354 -7.45 33.81 16.85
N PHE A 355 -6.89 32.98 15.97
CA PHE A 355 -6.13 33.39 14.78
C PHE A 355 -6.71 32.73 13.51
N GLU A 356 -6.70 33.43 12.40
CA GLU A 356 -7.16 32.92 11.10
C GLU A 356 -6.24 31.84 10.52
N GLN A 357 -4.95 31.91 10.79
CA GLN A 357 -3.96 30.99 10.21
C GLN A 357 -4.21 29.50 10.57
N PRO A 358 -4.48 29.11 11.82
CA PRO A 358 -4.82 27.73 12.16
C PRO A 358 -6.10 27.25 11.49
N LYS A 359 -7.12 28.13 11.35
CA LYS A 359 -8.36 27.83 10.65
C LYS A 359 -8.12 27.50 9.19
N ASN A 360 -7.37 28.36 8.49
CA ASN A 360 -7.05 28.18 7.09
C ASN A 360 -6.27 26.89 6.87
N ARG A 361 -5.24 26.61 7.69
CA ARG A 361 -4.46 25.39 7.63
C ARG A 361 -5.32 24.13 7.87
N PHE A 362 -6.23 24.18 8.83
CA PHE A 362 -7.14 23.07 9.11
C PHE A 362 -8.08 22.78 7.94
N ILE A 363 -8.62 23.82 7.31
CA ILE A 363 -9.46 23.69 6.12
C ILE A 363 -8.68 23.13 4.93
N GLU A 364 -7.44 23.57 4.69
CA GLU A 364 -6.60 23.02 3.62
C GLU A 364 -6.29 21.53 3.86
N ILE A 365 -5.97 21.12 5.08
CA ILE A 365 -5.78 19.71 5.43
C ILE A 365 -7.05 18.87 5.13
N ILE A 366 -8.25 19.43 5.42
CA ILE A 366 -9.49 18.73 5.08
C ILE A 366 -9.69 18.63 3.57
N LYS A 367 -9.28 19.61 2.79
CA LYS A 367 -9.38 19.59 1.32
C LYS A 367 -8.48 18.54 0.69
N GLU A 368 -7.29 18.32 1.25
CA GLU A 368 -6.34 17.29 0.82
C GLU A 368 -6.70 15.87 1.27
N LYS A 369 -7.84 15.71 1.88
CA LYS A 369 -8.31 14.46 2.46
C LYS A 369 -8.17 13.27 1.53
N ARG A 370 -7.59 12.21 2.06
CA ARG A 370 -7.53 10.90 1.43
C ARG A 370 -8.27 9.90 2.29
N PRO A 371 -8.87 8.86 1.71
CA PRO A 371 -9.44 7.78 2.49
C PRO A 371 -8.40 7.21 3.47
N TRP A 372 -8.80 7.01 4.71
CA TRP A 372 -7.91 6.50 5.75
C TRP A 372 -7.99 4.98 5.81
N CYS A 373 -6.88 4.31 5.51
CA CYS A 373 -6.73 2.86 5.69
C CYS A 373 -6.69 2.55 7.19
N ILE A 374 -7.76 1.92 7.71
CA ILE A 374 -7.89 1.60 9.14
C ILE A 374 -7.60 0.14 9.47
N SER A 375 -7.46 -0.73 8.50
CA SER A 375 -7.16 -2.15 8.73
C SER A 375 -5.66 -2.43 8.74
N ARG A 376 -5.25 -3.31 9.66
CA ARG A 376 -3.86 -3.77 9.80
C ARG A 376 -3.81 -5.28 9.83
N GLU A 377 -2.83 -5.85 9.14
CA GLU A 377 -2.57 -7.28 9.12
C GLU A 377 -1.72 -7.68 10.35
N ARG A 378 -2.24 -7.37 11.56
CA ARG A 378 -1.56 -7.61 12.84
C ARG A 378 -2.39 -8.52 13.75
N VAL A 379 -1.81 -8.92 14.89
CA VAL A 379 -2.47 -9.80 15.86
C VAL A 379 -2.94 -9.01 17.08
N TRP A 380 -2.09 -8.15 17.63
CA TRP A 380 -2.40 -7.35 18.82
C TRP A 380 -3.05 -6.01 18.45
N GLY A 381 -4.33 -5.90 18.70
CA GLY A 381 -5.14 -4.71 18.43
C GLY A 381 -6.63 -5.04 18.46
N THR A 382 -7.48 -4.02 18.41
CA THR A 382 -8.93 -4.18 18.32
C THR A 382 -9.30 -4.91 17.02
N PRO A 383 -9.93 -6.08 17.06
CA PRO A 383 -10.35 -6.79 15.85
C PRO A 383 -11.39 -6.04 15.06
N LEU A 384 -11.27 -6.06 13.74
CA LEU A 384 -12.30 -5.54 12.86
C LEU A 384 -13.54 -6.45 12.93
N PRO A 385 -14.73 -5.95 13.36
CA PRO A 385 -15.90 -6.76 13.62
C PRO A 385 -16.76 -6.97 12.36
N ILE A 386 -16.12 -7.45 11.29
CA ILE A 386 -16.75 -7.72 9.99
C ILE A 386 -16.52 -9.18 9.61
N TRP A 387 -17.57 -9.83 9.13
CA TRP A 387 -17.55 -11.22 8.65
C TRP A 387 -17.96 -11.29 7.19
N THR A 388 -17.29 -12.13 6.42
CA THR A 388 -17.56 -12.39 5.01
C THR A 388 -18.04 -13.79 4.80
N CYS A 389 -19.14 -13.97 4.06
CA CYS A 389 -19.69 -15.27 3.71
C CYS A 389 -18.81 -16.01 2.70
N ASP A 390 -18.51 -17.27 2.97
CA ASP A 390 -17.73 -18.17 2.10
C ASP A 390 -18.41 -18.52 0.76
N SER A 391 -19.74 -18.43 0.71
CA SER A 391 -20.52 -18.88 -0.44
C SER A 391 -20.98 -17.75 -1.35
N CYS A 392 -21.34 -16.57 -0.79
CA CYS A 392 -21.87 -15.45 -1.57
C CYS A 392 -21.12 -14.12 -1.41
N ASN A 393 -20.00 -14.14 -0.69
CA ASN A 393 -19.17 -12.96 -0.40
C ASN A 393 -19.92 -11.80 0.29
N ASN A 394 -21.14 -12.05 0.83
CA ASN A 394 -21.86 -11.04 1.57
C ASN A 394 -21.13 -10.70 2.86
N LYS A 395 -20.99 -9.41 3.13
CA LYS A 395 -20.33 -8.89 4.34
C LYS A 395 -21.34 -8.44 5.35
N ILE A 396 -21.08 -8.75 6.62
CA ILE A 396 -21.88 -8.33 7.75
C ILE A 396 -20.99 -7.71 8.82
N GLY A 397 -21.35 -6.52 9.26
CA GLY A 397 -20.78 -5.87 10.46
C GLY A 397 -21.57 -6.28 11.70
N VAL A 398 -20.88 -6.68 12.78
CA VAL A 398 -21.50 -7.04 14.05
C VAL A 398 -20.71 -6.43 15.21
N PHE A 399 -21.21 -5.35 15.79
CA PHE A 399 -20.44 -4.40 16.59
C PHE A 399 -20.68 -4.50 18.10
N SER A 400 -21.13 -5.66 18.60
CA SER A 400 -21.24 -5.93 20.02
C SER A 400 -21.19 -7.42 20.31
N ARG A 401 -20.66 -7.81 21.47
CA ARG A 401 -20.64 -9.20 21.96
C ARG A 401 -22.04 -9.81 21.90
N LYS A 402 -23.03 -9.12 22.42
CA LYS A 402 -24.42 -9.57 22.40
C LYS A 402 -24.91 -9.92 20.99
N SER A 403 -24.70 -9.03 20.03
CA SER A 403 -25.10 -9.25 18.64
C SER A 403 -24.31 -10.38 17.96
N ILE A 404 -23.04 -10.59 18.36
CA ILE A 404 -22.24 -11.72 17.89
C ILE A 404 -22.87 -13.02 18.40
N ILE A 405 -23.16 -13.15 19.69
CA ILE A 405 -23.78 -14.34 20.30
C ILE A 405 -25.12 -14.67 19.61
N GLU A 406 -25.97 -13.68 19.39
CA GLU A 406 -27.28 -13.86 18.74
C GLU A 406 -27.19 -14.40 17.30
N LYS A 407 -26.10 -14.08 16.58
CA LYS A 407 -25.90 -14.48 15.17
C LYS A 407 -24.95 -15.66 14.99
N ALA A 408 -24.28 -16.07 16.04
CA ALA A 408 -23.30 -17.15 15.99
C ALA A 408 -23.94 -18.51 15.70
N ILE A 409 -23.28 -19.31 14.89
CA ILE A 409 -23.56 -20.72 14.68
C ILE A 409 -22.51 -21.60 15.36
N GLU A 410 -21.33 -21.03 15.62
CA GLU A 410 -20.26 -21.65 16.38
C GLU A 410 -19.63 -20.62 17.31
N LEU A 411 -19.54 -20.94 18.60
CA LEU A 411 -18.86 -20.19 19.67
C LEU A 411 -17.94 -21.14 20.42
N PRO A 412 -16.77 -21.46 19.87
CA PRO A 412 -15.89 -22.50 20.46
C PRO A 412 -15.43 -22.18 21.91
N ASP A 413 -15.28 -20.90 22.21
CA ASP A 413 -14.80 -20.43 23.52
C ASP A 413 -15.95 -19.98 24.46
N GLY A 414 -17.23 -20.31 24.13
CA GLY A 414 -18.41 -19.97 24.91
C GLY A 414 -18.85 -18.51 24.74
N GLU A 415 -19.79 -18.02 25.57
CA GLU A 415 -20.34 -16.67 25.48
C GLU A 415 -19.41 -15.58 26.08
N ASP A 416 -18.49 -15.98 26.95
CA ASP A 416 -17.50 -15.10 27.60
C ASP A 416 -16.17 -15.01 26.82
N PHE A 417 -16.22 -15.29 25.51
CA PHE A 417 -15.04 -15.21 24.65
C PHE A 417 -14.37 -13.83 24.71
N GLU A 418 -13.08 -13.80 24.59
CA GLU A 418 -12.30 -12.54 24.56
C GLU A 418 -12.45 -11.82 23.24
N LEU A 419 -12.56 -10.48 23.24
CA LEU A 419 -12.69 -9.66 22.02
C LEU A 419 -11.33 -9.38 21.35
N HIS A 420 -10.44 -10.36 21.36
CA HIS A 420 -9.16 -10.32 20.63
C HIS A 420 -9.06 -11.52 19.69
N LYS A 421 -8.06 -11.49 18.80
CA LYS A 421 -7.59 -12.69 18.12
C LYS A 421 -6.95 -13.64 19.14
N PRO A 422 -6.97 -14.96 18.96
CA PRO A 422 -7.69 -15.69 17.90
C PRO A 422 -9.14 -16.00 18.26
N TRP A 423 -9.62 -15.63 19.44
CA TRP A 423 -10.98 -15.99 19.92
C TRP A 423 -12.05 -15.50 18.95
N MET A 424 -11.93 -14.23 18.52
CA MET A 424 -12.84 -13.63 17.53
C MET A 424 -12.81 -14.36 16.19
N ASP A 425 -11.65 -14.87 15.77
CA ASP A 425 -11.48 -15.54 14.47
C ASP A 425 -12.13 -16.91 14.41
N ARG A 426 -12.36 -17.54 15.57
CA ARG A 426 -13.01 -18.86 15.69
C ARG A 426 -14.53 -18.78 15.61
N ILE A 427 -15.11 -17.58 15.72
CA ILE A 427 -16.56 -17.39 15.73
C ILE A 427 -17.09 -17.42 14.30
N LEU A 428 -18.01 -18.33 14.03
CA LEU A 428 -18.71 -18.42 12.76
C LEU A 428 -20.12 -17.86 12.89
N LEU A 429 -20.51 -16.98 11.96
CA LEU A 429 -21.82 -16.38 11.94
C LEU A 429 -22.66 -16.93 10.78
N LYS A 430 -23.97 -16.87 10.94
CA LYS A 430 -24.93 -17.22 9.89
C LYS A 430 -25.00 -16.14 8.83
N CYS A 431 -24.89 -16.52 7.57
CA CYS A 431 -25.16 -15.58 6.48
C CYS A 431 -26.65 -15.23 6.40
N PRO A 432 -27.02 -13.93 6.33
CA PRO A 432 -28.42 -13.54 6.19
C PRO A 432 -28.98 -13.73 4.78
N LYS A 433 -28.13 -13.95 3.77
CA LYS A 433 -28.52 -14.05 2.36
C LYS A 433 -28.48 -15.46 1.77
N CYS A 434 -27.73 -16.38 2.37
CA CYS A 434 -27.60 -17.75 1.86
C CYS A 434 -27.30 -18.74 2.99
N PRO A 435 -27.28 -20.06 2.73
CA PRO A 435 -26.92 -21.07 3.74
C PRO A 435 -25.44 -21.10 4.17
N GLY A 436 -24.60 -20.26 3.56
CA GLY A 436 -23.16 -20.23 3.84
C GLY A 436 -22.82 -19.71 5.24
N LYS A 437 -21.58 -19.96 5.63
CA LYS A 437 -21.00 -19.51 6.90
C LYS A 437 -20.20 -18.22 6.67
N CYS A 438 -20.25 -17.31 7.65
CA CYS A 438 -19.46 -16.09 7.59
C CYS A 438 -18.25 -16.20 8.52
N PHE A 439 -17.07 -15.93 7.98
CA PHE A 439 -15.78 -15.92 8.65
C PHE A 439 -15.35 -14.48 8.88
N ARG A 440 -14.74 -14.21 10.04
CA ARG A 440 -14.27 -12.86 10.37
C ARG A 440 -13.12 -12.43 9.43
N GLU A 441 -13.10 -11.18 9.08
CA GLU A 441 -11.98 -10.55 8.37
C GLU A 441 -10.74 -10.52 9.27
N PRO A 442 -9.54 -10.97 8.81
CA PRO A 442 -8.38 -11.22 9.67
C PRO A 442 -7.64 -9.95 10.12
N PHE A 443 -8.28 -8.80 10.05
CA PHE A 443 -7.69 -7.52 10.38
C PHE A 443 -7.92 -7.10 11.83
N VAL A 444 -7.00 -6.28 12.35
CA VAL A 444 -7.20 -5.42 13.52
C VAL A 444 -7.21 -3.95 13.07
N LEU A 445 -7.64 -3.06 13.93
CA LEU A 445 -7.69 -1.64 13.64
C LEU A 445 -6.31 -0.97 13.76
N ASP A 446 -6.16 0.11 13.04
CA ASP A 446 -5.08 1.08 13.22
C ASP A 446 -5.16 1.70 14.61
N THR A 447 -4.05 1.72 15.34
CA THR A 447 -4.01 2.30 16.70
C THR A 447 -4.24 3.81 16.75
N TRP A 448 -4.16 4.51 15.64
CA TRP A 448 -4.63 5.90 15.57
C TRP A 448 -6.15 6.04 15.68
N HIS A 449 -6.87 4.93 15.62
CA HIS A 449 -8.32 4.88 15.83
C HIS A 449 -8.69 4.78 17.32
N ASN A 450 -7.81 4.23 18.14
CA ASN A 450 -8.06 3.99 19.57
C ASN A 450 -8.06 5.27 20.40
#